data_fc134c593760c440e3646548342b1b33
#
_entry.id   fc134c593760c440e3646548342b1b33
#
_cell.length_a   1.000
_cell.length_b   1.000
_cell.length_c   1.000
_cell.angle_alpha   90.00
_cell.angle_beta   90.00
_cell.angle_gamma   90.00
#
_symmetry.space_group_name_H-M   'P 1'
#
loop_
_entity.id
_entity.type
_entity.pdbx_description
1 polymer ?
#
loop_
_entity_poly.entity_id
_entity_poly.type
_entity_poly.pdbx_seq_one_letter_code
_entity_poly.pdbx_strand_id
1 'polypeptide(L)'
;MLLRIIFWIFGILFSIVSVLGIYFLAFYFGFFGVLEKAEPNVNATYPKDLLTKKIQSQLEHSLSNKQILFGDTHVHSTYSSDAFLWSLPLNNGEGPHPVSDACDYARFCSALDFWVISDHAEAATPTKWMEAKKAIRQCNAIHENSDTPDLISFLGFEWTQIDPNKD
;
A
#
# COMPACT_ATOMS: atom_id res chain seq x y z
N MET A 1 5.58 -17.61 -50.32
CA MET A 1 6.41 -17.84 -49.13
C MET A 1 6.36 -16.64 -48.16
N LEU A 2 6.63 -15.46 -48.60
CA LEU A 2 6.64 -14.23 -47.78
C LEU A 2 5.30 -14.00 -47.03
N LEU A 3 4.18 -14.08 -47.71
CA LEU A 3 2.83 -13.88 -47.13
C LEU A 3 2.52 -14.85 -45.98
N ARG A 4 2.98 -16.08 -46.05
CA ARG A 4 2.82 -17.08 -44.96
C ARG A 4 3.69 -16.71 -43.74
N ILE A 5 4.89 -16.24 -43.97
CA ILE A 5 5.80 -15.79 -42.88
C ILE A 5 5.17 -14.59 -42.17
N ILE A 6 4.68 -13.61 -42.91
CA ILE A 6 4.01 -12.43 -42.36
C ILE A 6 2.80 -12.87 -41.52
N PHE A 7 1.97 -13.78 -42.04
CA PHE A 7 0.80 -14.27 -41.30
C PHE A 7 1.18 -14.94 -39.95
N TRP A 8 2.24 -15.74 -39.95
CA TRP A 8 2.73 -16.36 -38.71
C TRP A 8 3.30 -15.35 -37.73
N ILE A 9 4.03 -14.33 -38.20
CA ILE A 9 4.53 -13.25 -37.34
C ILE A 9 3.37 -12.51 -36.69
N PHE A 10 2.35 -12.13 -37.46
CA PHE A 10 1.15 -11.47 -36.90
C PHE A 10 0.40 -12.37 -35.91
N GLY A 11 0.28 -13.65 -36.18
CA GLY A 11 -0.33 -14.61 -35.29
C GLY A 11 0.41 -14.72 -33.93
N ILE A 12 1.74 -14.79 -33.98
CA ILE A 12 2.57 -14.82 -32.77
C ILE A 12 2.45 -13.51 -32.00
N LEU A 13 2.58 -12.37 -32.63
CA LEU A 13 2.43 -11.06 -32.00
C LEU A 13 1.05 -10.89 -31.35
N PHE A 14 -0.01 -11.28 -32.06
CA PHE A 14 -1.36 -11.24 -31.52
C PHE A 14 -1.51 -12.14 -30.28
N SER A 15 -0.93 -13.34 -30.32
CA SER A 15 -0.96 -14.26 -29.18
C SER A 15 -0.22 -13.68 -27.96
N ILE A 16 0.94 -13.08 -28.17
CA ILE A 16 1.72 -12.43 -27.09
C ILE A 16 0.92 -11.28 -26.47
N VAL A 17 0.35 -10.41 -27.31
CA VAL A 17 -0.46 -9.27 -26.83
C VAL A 17 -1.70 -9.77 -26.07
N SER A 18 -2.34 -10.83 -26.56
CA SER A 18 -3.51 -11.42 -25.89
C SER A 18 -3.15 -11.99 -24.52
N VAL A 19 -2.04 -12.74 -24.42
CA VAL A 19 -1.57 -13.30 -23.13
C VAL A 19 -1.24 -12.19 -22.15
N LEU A 20 -0.53 -11.15 -22.58
CA LEU A 20 -0.22 -10.00 -21.73
C LEU A 20 -1.51 -9.29 -21.29
N GLY A 21 -2.46 -9.09 -22.21
CA GLY A 21 -3.76 -8.49 -21.89
C GLY A 21 -4.54 -9.29 -20.86
N ILE A 22 -4.60 -10.61 -21.00
CA ILE A 22 -5.25 -11.50 -20.02
C ILE A 22 -4.53 -11.43 -18.67
N TYR A 23 -3.20 -11.40 -18.66
CA TYR A 23 -2.42 -11.27 -17.44
C TYR A 23 -2.74 -9.96 -16.70
N PHE A 24 -2.75 -8.82 -17.40
CA PHE A 24 -3.08 -7.52 -16.80
C PHE A 24 -4.53 -7.44 -16.33
N LEU A 25 -5.48 -8.05 -17.09
CA LEU A 25 -6.87 -8.12 -16.66
C LEU A 25 -7.03 -8.98 -15.40
N ALA A 26 -6.37 -10.13 -15.35
CA ALA A 26 -6.37 -10.99 -14.18
C ALA A 26 -5.82 -10.25 -12.95
N PHE A 27 -4.72 -9.50 -13.12
CA PHE A 27 -4.17 -8.66 -12.08
C PHE A 27 -5.16 -7.56 -11.65
N TYR A 28 -5.75 -6.87 -12.62
CA TYR A 28 -6.73 -5.82 -12.37
C TYR A 28 -7.96 -6.32 -11.59
N PHE A 29 -8.42 -7.54 -11.86
CA PHE A 29 -9.52 -8.18 -11.15
C PHE A 29 -9.10 -8.84 -9.82
N GLY A 30 -7.85 -8.68 -9.39
CA GLY A 30 -7.39 -9.14 -8.09
C GLY A 30 -7.12 -10.64 -7.99
N PHE A 31 -6.83 -11.32 -9.11
CA PHE A 31 -6.42 -12.74 -9.06
C PHE A 31 -5.05 -12.94 -8.39
N PHE A 32 -4.25 -11.90 -8.30
CA PHE A 32 -2.90 -11.92 -7.76
C PHE A 32 -2.76 -10.96 -6.58
N GLY A 33 -3.70 -10.92 -5.66
CA GLY A 33 -3.61 -10.10 -4.47
C GLY A 33 -4.93 -9.45 -4.07
N VAL A 34 -4.88 -8.53 -3.13
CA VAL A 34 -6.03 -7.86 -2.55
C VAL A 34 -6.30 -6.55 -3.28
N LEU A 35 -7.56 -6.30 -3.64
CA LEU A 35 -7.97 -5.02 -4.20
C LEU A 35 -8.14 -3.95 -3.12
N GLU A 36 -8.05 -2.70 -3.50
CA GLU A 36 -8.09 -1.51 -2.62
C GLU A 36 -9.37 -1.35 -1.80
N LYS A 37 -10.39 -2.16 -2.05
CA LYS A 37 -11.64 -2.15 -1.27
C LYS A 37 -11.54 -2.88 0.07
N ALA A 38 -10.42 -3.56 0.33
CA ALA A 38 -10.21 -4.20 1.61
C ALA A 38 -10.24 -3.16 2.74
N GLU A 39 -10.88 -3.53 3.85
CA GLU A 39 -10.90 -2.72 5.06
C GLU A 39 -9.87 -3.24 6.05
N PRO A 40 -9.30 -2.39 6.91
CA PRO A 40 -8.44 -2.85 8.00
C PRO A 40 -9.09 -3.99 8.78
N ASN A 41 -8.33 -5.01 9.11
CA ASN A 41 -8.86 -6.18 9.77
C ASN A 41 -9.11 -5.90 11.26
N VAL A 42 -10.24 -5.31 11.57
CA VAL A 42 -10.67 -4.99 12.94
C VAL A 42 -10.78 -6.21 13.86
N ASN A 43 -10.88 -7.40 13.26
CA ASN A 43 -10.98 -8.68 14.00
C ASN A 43 -9.64 -9.44 14.03
N ALA A 44 -8.56 -8.86 13.50
CA ALA A 44 -7.25 -9.48 13.59
C ALA A 44 -6.89 -9.72 15.05
N THR A 45 -6.51 -10.96 15.35
CA THR A 45 -6.01 -11.28 16.68
C THR A 45 -4.67 -10.57 16.83
N TYR A 46 -4.65 -9.53 17.66
CA TYR A 46 -3.42 -8.81 17.98
C TYR A 46 -2.33 -9.80 18.41
N PRO A 47 -1.12 -9.70 17.91
CA PRO A 47 0.04 -10.34 18.51
C PRO A 47 0.22 -9.73 19.90
N LYS A 48 -0.40 -10.34 20.91
CA LYS A 48 -0.46 -9.80 22.27
C LYS A 48 0.92 -9.50 22.86
N ASP A 49 1.90 -10.29 22.48
CA ASP A 49 3.28 -10.12 22.92
C ASP A 49 3.93 -8.88 22.33
N LEU A 50 3.68 -8.55 21.06
CA LEU A 50 4.17 -7.33 20.42
C LEU A 50 3.49 -6.09 20.98
N LEU A 51 2.15 -6.15 21.13
CA LEU A 51 1.40 -5.06 21.73
C LEU A 51 1.82 -4.80 23.18
N THR A 52 2.01 -5.85 23.97
CA THR A 52 2.48 -5.74 25.36
C THR A 52 3.87 -5.10 25.40
N LYS A 53 4.80 -5.53 24.55
CA LYS A 53 6.14 -4.95 24.47
C LYS A 53 6.10 -3.48 24.05
N LYS A 54 5.24 -3.12 23.10
CA LYS A 54 5.05 -1.74 22.65
C LYS A 54 4.52 -0.87 23.80
N ILE A 55 3.46 -1.29 24.46
CA ILE A 55 2.87 -0.58 25.61
C ILE A 55 3.90 -0.42 26.73
N GLN A 56 4.65 -1.47 27.04
CA GLN A 56 5.69 -1.41 28.08
C GLN A 56 6.80 -0.43 27.71
N SER A 57 7.27 -0.43 26.46
CA SER A 57 8.24 0.53 25.96
C SER A 57 7.71 1.97 26.04
N GLN A 58 6.47 2.20 25.65
CA GLN A 58 5.84 3.52 25.75
C GLN A 58 5.73 4.01 27.20
N LEU A 59 5.38 3.11 28.14
CA LEU A 59 5.32 3.44 29.57
C LEU A 59 6.69 3.79 30.13
N GLU A 60 7.72 3.04 29.81
CA GLU A 60 9.09 3.30 30.24
C GLU A 60 9.61 4.66 29.72
N HIS A 61 9.24 5.03 28.49
CA HIS A 61 9.60 6.33 27.89
C HIS A 61 8.73 7.48 28.41
N SER A 62 7.51 7.22 28.87
CA SER A 62 6.62 8.25 29.43
C SER A 62 7.08 8.80 30.78
N LEU A 63 8.00 8.10 31.45
CA LEU A 63 8.65 8.56 32.68
C LEU A 63 9.70 9.66 32.42
N SER A 64 10.06 9.89 31.16
CA SER A 64 10.90 11.02 30.75
C SER A 64 10.02 12.13 30.17
N ASN A 65 10.43 13.39 30.33
CA ASN A 65 9.73 14.54 29.71
C ASN A 65 9.79 14.55 28.16
N LYS A 66 10.33 13.51 27.53
CA LYS A 66 10.46 13.34 26.09
C LYS A 66 10.06 11.91 25.70
N GLN A 67 9.17 11.80 24.73
CA GLN A 67 8.86 10.53 24.07
C GLN A 67 9.71 10.37 22.80
N ILE A 68 10.16 9.14 22.54
CA ILE A 68 10.76 8.76 21.27
C ILE A 68 9.68 7.92 20.55
N LEU A 69 9.25 8.40 19.39
CA LEU A 69 8.26 7.72 18.55
C LEU A 69 8.95 7.18 17.31
N PHE A 70 8.55 5.98 16.89
CA PHE A 70 9.02 5.34 15.68
C PHE A 70 7.91 5.33 14.64
N GLY A 71 8.22 5.78 13.44
CA GLY A 71 7.23 5.84 12.38
C GLY A 71 7.85 5.79 10.99
N ASP A 72 6.99 5.62 9.99
CA ASP A 72 7.35 5.66 8.59
C ASP A 72 6.52 6.74 7.89
N THR A 73 7.19 7.62 7.17
CA THR A 73 6.56 8.73 6.44
C THR A 73 6.58 8.53 4.93
N HIS A 74 7.06 7.38 4.46
CA HIS A 74 7.20 7.08 3.04
C HIS A 74 6.63 5.68 2.74
N VAL A 75 5.31 5.58 2.65
CA VAL A 75 4.60 4.32 2.41
C VAL A 75 3.71 4.47 1.19
N HIS A 76 3.86 3.55 0.24
CA HIS A 76 3.05 3.50 -0.97
C HIS A 76 2.11 2.30 -0.97
N SER A 77 0.90 2.52 -1.47
CA SER A 77 -0.03 1.45 -1.83
C SER A 77 0.01 1.18 -3.33
N THR A 78 -0.80 0.24 -3.80
CA THR A 78 -0.98 0.00 -5.24
C THR A 78 -1.60 1.17 -6.00
N TYR A 79 -1.94 2.26 -5.34
CA TYR A 79 -2.34 3.50 -6.00
C TYR A 79 -1.17 4.23 -6.65
N SER A 80 0.05 4.05 -6.14
CA SER A 80 1.27 4.51 -6.78
C SER A 80 1.67 3.60 -7.93
N SER A 81 2.05 4.18 -9.07
CA SER A 81 2.39 3.41 -10.28
C SER A 81 3.62 2.54 -10.10
N ASP A 82 4.60 3.00 -9.33
CA ASP A 82 5.82 2.28 -9.02
C ASP A 82 5.54 1.09 -8.09
N ALA A 83 4.83 1.30 -6.98
CA ALA A 83 4.42 0.22 -6.08
C ALA A 83 3.53 -0.80 -6.82
N PHE A 84 2.62 -0.34 -7.69
CA PHE A 84 1.85 -1.22 -8.56
C PHE A 84 2.74 -2.09 -9.45
N LEU A 85 3.73 -1.50 -10.12
CA LEU A 85 4.65 -2.23 -10.99
C LEU A 85 5.50 -3.26 -10.21
N TRP A 86 6.00 -2.88 -9.04
CA TRP A 86 6.77 -3.79 -8.19
C TRP A 86 5.93 -4.89 -7.56
N SER A 87 4.62 -4.67 -7.38
CA SER A 87 3.70 -5.70 -6.87
C SER A 87 3.36 -6.79 -7.89
N LEU A 88 3.70 -6.60 -9.17
CA LEU A 88 3.43 -7.60 -10.22
C LEU A 88 4.19 -8.90 -9.97
N PRO A 89 3.58 -10.07 -10.14
CA PRO A 89 4.25 -11.36 -9.99
C PRO A 89 5.46 -11.54 -10.91
N LEU A 90 5.50 -10.87 -12.08
CA LEU A 90 6.67 -10.82 -12.96
C LEU A 90 7.91 -10.19 -12.30
N ASN A 91 7.72 -9.34 -11.32
CA ASN A 91 8.77 -8.69 -10.53
C ASN A 91 8.95 -9.36 -9.15
N ASN A 92 8.48 -10.59 -8.98
CA ASN A 92 8.42 -11.31 -7.72
C ASN A 92 7.55 -10.63 -6.65
N GLY A 93 6.62 -9.76 -7.05
CA GLY A 93 5.66 -9.13 -6.16
C GLY A 93 4.53 -10.09 -5.77
N GLU A 94 3.89 -9.80 -4.65
CA GLU A 94 2.81 -10.62 -4.09
C GLU A 94 1.42 -10.20 -4.57
N GLY A 95 1.34 -9.17 -5.38
CA GLY A 95 0.09 -8.62 -5.90
C GLY A 95 -0.27 -7.26 -5.32
N PRO A 96 -1.46 -6.74 -5.63
CA PRO A 96 -1.94 -5.46 -5.14
C PRO A 96 -2.08 -5.44 -3.61
N HIS A 97 -1.61 -4.37 -2.98
CA HIS A 97 -1.75 -4.12 -1.55
C HIS A 97 -2.47 -2.79 -1.32
N PRO A 98 -3.67 -2.82 -0.73
CA PRO A 98 -4.44 -1.62 -0.42
C PRO A 98 -3.82 -0.82 0.74
N VAL A 99 -4.29 0.42 0.91
CA VAL A 99 -3.91 1.28 2.06
C VAL A 99 -4.19 0.59 3.40
N SER A 100 -5.24 -0.24 3.46
CA SER A 100 -5.58 -1.01 4.66
C SER A 100 -4.51 -2.05 5.04
N ASP A 101 -3.87 -2.67 4.05
CA ASP A 101 -2.77 -3.62 4.31
C ASP A 101 -1.55 -2.92 4.92
N ALA A 102 -1.24 -1.71 4.44
CA ALA A 102 -0.18 -0.89 5.02
C ALA A 102 -0.48 -0.53 6.48
N CYS A 103 -1.75 -0.24 6.80
CA CYS A 103 -2.19 -0.03 8.18
C CYS A 103 -1.95 -1.27 9.05
N ASP A 104 -2.40 -2.44 8.58
CA ASP A 104 -2.27 -3.68 9.31
C ASP A 104 -0.79 -4.06 9.50
N TYR A 105 0.04 -3.85 8.48
CA TYR A 105 1.47 -4.06 8.58
C TYR A 105 2.13 -3.11 9.59
N ALA A 106 1.81 -1.82 9.54
CA ALA A 106 2.34 -0.82 10.46
C ALA A 106 1.99 -1.16 11.92
N ARG A 107 0.76 -1.61 12.16
CA ARG A 107 0.27 -1.95 13.50
C ARG A 107 0.78 -3.28 14.01
N PHE A 108 0.63 -4.35 13.22
CA PHE A 108 0.80 -5.72 13.70
C PHE A 108 2.17 -6.32 13.40
N CYS A 109 2.83 -5.88 12.33
CA CYS A 109 4.13 -6.42 11.92
C CYS A 109 5.28 -5.53 12.39
N SER A 110 5.19 -4.23 12.15
CA SER A 110 6.28 -3.27 12.44
C SER A 110 6.12 -2.58 13.79
N ALA A 111 4.94 -2.65 14.42
CA ALA A 111 4.63 -2.00 15.71
C ALA A 111 5.00 -0.50 15.73
N LEU A 112 4.71 0.21 14.64
CA LEU A 112 4.98 1.64 14.53
C LEU A 112 4.08 2.47 15.45
N ASP A 113 4.55 3.63 15.87
CA ASP A 113 3.73 4.60 16.61
C ASP A 113 2.93 5.50 15.68
N PHE A 114 3.48 5.76 14.48
CA PHE A 114 2.77 6.50 13.42
C PHE A 114 3.25 6.07 12.03
N TRP A 115 2.42 6.35 11.03
CA TRP A 115 2.79 6.19 9.63
C TRP A 115 2.00 7.13 8.73
N VAL A 116 2.51 7.37 7.53
CA VAL A 116 1.90 8.25 6.53
C VAL A 116 1.78 7.49 5.22
N ILE A 117 0.56 7.38 4.67
CA ILE A 117 0.43 6.95 3.28
C ILE A 117 0.88 8.11 2.38
N SER A 118 1.77 7.84 1.45
CA SER A 118 2.40 8.85 0.59
C SER A 118 2.39 8.44 -0.88
N ASP A 119 1.28 7.91 -1.35
CA ASP A 119 1.12 7.58 -2.77
C ASP A 119 1.43 8.77 -3.67
N HIS A 120 2.00 8.53 -4.84
CA HIS A 120 2.32 9.56 -5.82
C HIS A 120 1.09 10.39 -6.20
N ALA A 121 1.19 11.71 -6.10
CA ALA A 121 0.10 12.64 -6.37
C ALA A 121 -0.41 12.54 -7.83
N GLU A 122 0.47 12.21 -8.77
CA GLU A 122 0.16 12.05 -10.19
C GLU A 122 -0.82 10.89 -10.45
N ALA A 123 -0.79 9.87 -9.60
CA ALA A 123 -1.68 8.73 -9.69
C ALA A 123 -3.01 8.94 -8.93
N ALA A 124 -3.13 10.04 -8.18
CA ALA A 124 -4.30 10.33 -7.38
C ALA A 124 -5.50 10.70 -8.27
N THR A 125 -6.61 10.00 -8.07
CA THR A 125 -7.92 10.37 -8.60
C THR A 125 -8.85 10.71 -7.44
N PRO A 126 -9.96 11.43 -7.66
CA PRO A 126 -10.92 11.70 -6.60
C PRO A 126 -11.40 10.42 -5.89
N THR A 127 -11.59 9.33 -6.63
CA THR A 127 -12.01 8.03 -6.07
C THR A 127 -10.93 7.44 -5.19
N LYS A 128 -9.69 7.31 -5.70
CA LYS A 128 -8.55 6.79 -4.92
C LYS A 128 -8.31 7.60 -3.65
N TRP A 129 -8.38 8.94 -3.76
CA TRP A 129 -8.23 9.83 -2.62
C TRP A 129 -9.30 9.60 -1.55
N MET A 130 -10.57 9.43 -1.96
CA MET A 130 -11.66 9.15 -1.04
C MET A 130 -11.54 7.78 -0.37
N GLU A 131 -11.09 6.76 -1.10
CA GLU A 131 -10.85 5.43 -0.56
C GLU A 131 -9.66 5.41 0.41
N ALA A 132 -8.55 6.04 0.07
CA ALA A 132 -7.40 6.21 0.97
C ALA A 132 -7.81 6.93 2.26
N LYS A 133 -8.56 8.02 2.14
CA LYS A 133 -9.10 8.77 3.28
C LYS A 133 -10.02 7.92 4.16
N LYS A 134 -10.82 7.04 3.55
CA LYS A 134 -11.67 6.10 4.29
C LYS A 134 -10.82 5.08 5.03
N ALA A 135 -9.83 4.47 4.37
CA ALA A 135 -8.94 3.48 4.97
C ALA A 135 -8.15 4.08 6.16
N ILE A 136 -7.61 5.28 6.02
CA ILE A 136 -6.90 5.98 7.12
C ILE A 136 -7.83 6.24 8.31
N ARG A 137 -9.08 6.66 8.06
CA ARG A 137 -10.05 6.85 9.15
C ARG A 137 -10.39 5.55 9.87
N GLN A 138 -10.55 4.48 9.12
CA GLN A 138 -10.81 3.16 9.68
C GLN A 138 -9.61 2.66 10.47
N CYS A 139 -8.40 2.86 9.95
CA CYS A 139 -7.16 2.53 10.64
C CYS A 139 -7.08 3.24 12.00
N ASN A 140 -7.34 4.54 12.03
CA ASN A 140 -7.32 5.32 13.27
C ASN A 140 -8.47 4.99 14.22
N ALA A 141 -9.54 4.35 13.74
CA ALA A 141 -10.65 3.92 14.60
C ALA A 141 -10.39 2.60 15.33
N ILE A 142 -9.34 1.88 14.95
CA ILE A 142 -8.94 0.62 15.59
C ILE A 142 -8.01 0.94 16.77
N HIS A 143 -8.57 1.31 17.90
CA HIS A 143 -7.82 1.50 19.14
C HIS A 143 -8.71 1.18 20.33
N GLU A 144 -8.13 0.62 21.38
CA GLU A 144 -8.87 0.33 22.61
C GLU A 144 -9.16 1.61 23.41
N ASN A 145 -8.30 2.62 23.29
CA ASN A 145 -8.44 3.87 24.00
C ASN A 145 -8.11 5.06 23.07
N SER A 146 -9.06 5.96 22.89
CA SER A 146 -8.90 7.17 22.05
C SER A 146 -7.86 8.16 22.58
N ASP A 147 -7.64 8.16 23.89
CA ASP A 147 -6.71 9.11 24.51
C ASP A 147 -5.24 8.65 24.39
N THR A 148 -5.03 7.35 24.16
CA THR A 148 -3.72 6.75 23.97
C THR A 148 -3.76 5.76 22.79
N PRO A 149 -3.81 6.27 21.54
CA PRO A 149 -3.85 5.40 20.37
C PRO A 149 -2.56 4.60 20.24
N ASP A 150 -2.68 3.33 19.86
CA ASP A 150 -1.55 2.46 19.61
C ASP A 150 -0.80 2.78 18.32
N LEU A 151 -1.50 3.36 17.34
CA LEU A 151 -0.98 3.77 16.05
C LEU A 151 -1.73 5.02 15.57
N ILE A 152 -1.00 5.97 15.03
CA ILE A 152 -1.56 7.15 14.37
C ILE A 152 -1.24 7.09 12.88
N SER A 153 -2.27 7.13 12.05
CA SER A 153 -2.16 7.07 10.60
C SER A 153 -2.49 8.44 9.99
N PHE A 154 -1.63 8.90 9.08
CA PHE A 154 -1.80 10.17 8.40
C PHE A 154 -2.10 9.94 6.91
N LEU A 155 -2.95 10.79 6.35
CA LEU A 155 -3.17 10.89 4.93
C LEU A 155 -2.19 11.89 4.33
N GLY A 156 -1.35 11.46 3.44
CA GLY A 156 -0.37 12.26 2.72
C GLY A 156 -0.35 11.93 1.23
N PHE A 157 0.61 12.47 0.55
CA PHE A 157 0.96 12.14 -0.83
C PHE A 157 2.41 12.54 -1.09
N GLU A 158 3.06 11.84 -2.01
CA GLU A 158 4.35 12.24 -2.53
C GLU A 158 4.16 13.23 -3.68
N TRP A 159 4.86 14.35 -3.61
CA TRP A 159 4.84 15.38 -4.64
C TRP A 159 6.11 15.29 -5.48
N THR A 160 5.95 14.95 -6.76
CA THR A 160 7.04 15.00 -7.73
C THR A 160 7.06 16.37 -8.41
N GLN A 161 8.07 17.16 -8.11
CA GLN A 161 8.26 18.44 -8.80
C GLN A 161 9.19 18.24 -9.99
N ILE A 162 8.62 18.37 -11.19
CA ILE A 162 9.39 18.43 -12.44
C ILE A 162 9.71 19.89 -12.71
N ASP A 163 11.00 20.23 -12.76
CA ASP A 163 11.45 21.53 -13.24
C ASP A 163 11.66 21.42 -14.76
N PRO A 164 10.79 22.06 -15.59
CA PRO A 164 10.90 21.96 -17.04
C PRO A 164 12.16 22.62 -17.61
N ASN A 165 12.97 23.27 -16.78
CA ASN A 165 14.19 23.96 -17.19
C ASN A 165 15.47 23.23 -16.75
N LYS A 166 15.35 22.00 -16.24
CA LYS A 166 16.50 21.20 -15.75
C LYS A 166 16.65 19.87 -16.49
N ASP A 167 16.36 19.83 -17.77
CA ASP A 167 16.76 18.74 -18.66
C ASP A 167 18.19 18.96 -19.16
#